data_e2b1a29eb60510127c2be05e6f4e9ad8
#
_entry.id   e2b1a29eb60510127c2be05e6f4e9ad8
#
_cell.length_a   1.000
_cell.length_b   1.000
_cell.length_c   1.000
_cell.angle_alpha   90.00
_cell.angle_beta   90.00
_cell.angle_gamma   90.00
#
_symmetry.space_group_name_H-M   'P 1'
#
loop_
_entity.id
_entity.type
_entity.pdbx_description
1 polymer ?
#
loop_
_entity_poly.entity_id
_entity_poly.type
_entity_poly.pdbx_seq_one_letter_code
_entity_poly.pdbx_strand_id
1 'polypeptide(L)'
;MQENHSAEQTQINEQQTANSQPPRKKHGKKWRELHPRSLLRAMGSQDGVSEEKVRALVETEYTDPVISLYLGLGPGKVAPEPKGLLRSFHSMKTHALEEHKDFIESLSKSQEATLEKDIQEIEAFLTDYFVPQHLRSLVIFRSGEKLNEAIGLLVPVNDGLKIDPDPYITPLEAVLEDDEKVLFVECAKQDTKFFRYQLGSCQQIDHSKAFVPTDTVDKSIPHNAQQHRLEHLRGHLRQVAGEIYQLYDQGACDLLVVMAENRIAALLDEYLHESLKPKIIARILDSPDADARDRRELIEKALREHRAEKERRAIESLHNYKPEELASSLRNVLDILNLFLIRKLLVSENLHHKGFACKEHHYLSLEPGNCPFDNSKLLAAEDVVDEIVEVARLHGVEVLIIKQRQDLLAEYAGISAIHYVVPPQAVAAAAT
;
A
#
# COMPACT_ATOMS: atom_id res chain seq x y z
N MET A 1 -39.56 -11.07 -51.15
CA MET A 1 -39.99 -10.29 -49.95
C MET A 1 -39.24 -10.74 -48.72
N GLN A 2 -37.89 -10.77 -48.75
CA GLN A 2 -37.10 -11.21 -47.61
C GLN A 2 -35.75 -10.44 -47.44
N GLU A 3 -35.58 -9.32 -48.10
CA GLU A 3 -34.31 -8.56 -48.02
C GLU A 3 -34.39 -7.19 -47.34
N ASN A 4 -35.55 -6.77 -46.79
CA ASN A 4 -35.70 -5.44 -46.18
C ASN A 4 -35.76 -5.41 -44.65
N HIS A 5 -35.56 -6.54 -43.96
CA HIS A 5 -35.60 -6.57 -42.46
C HIS A 5 -34.19 -6.54 -41.81
N SER A 6 -33.14 -6.67 -42.59
CA SER A 6 -31.76 -6.70 -42.05
C SER A 6 -31.10 -5.33 -41.93
N ALA A 7 -31.59 -4.33 -42.64
CA ALA A 7 -30.99 -2.98 -42.66
C ALA A 7 -31.52 -2.08 -41.54
N GLU A 8 -32.73 -2.26 -41.06
CA GLU A 8 -33.32 -1.44 -39.99
C GLU A 8 -32.82 -1.84 -38.59
N GLN A 9 -32.40 -3.08 -38.35
CA GLN A 9 -31.85 -3.50 -37.06
C GLN A 9 -30.39 -3.07 -36.86
N THR A 10 -29.66 -2.84 -37.92
CA THR A 10 -28.27 -2.36 -37.82
C THR A 10 -28.20 -0.85 -37.52
N GLN A 11 -29.17 -0.06 -37.97
CA GLN A 11 -29.22 1.38 -37.68
C GLN A 11 -29.74 1.71 -36.26
N ILE A 12 -30.53 0.85 -35.64
CA ILE A 12 -31.03 1.06 -34.26
C ILE A 12 -29.93 0.76 -33.24
N ASN A 13 -29.01 -0.17 -33.50
CA ASN A 13 -27.89 -0.48 -32.61
C ASN A 13 -26.75 0.53 -32.66
N GLU A 14 -26.56 1.24 -33.77
CA GLU A 14 -25.54 2.31 -33.83
C GLU A 14 -25.97 3.61 -33.15
N GLN A 15 -27.27 3.87 -32.96
CA GLN A 15 -27.75 5.05 -32.25
C GLN A 15 -27.81 4.90 -30.72
N GLN A 16 -27.76 3.69 -30.18
CA GLN A 16 -27.78 3.47 -28.72
C GLN A 16 -26.40 3.43 -28.06
N THR A 17 -25.33 3.28 -28.81
CA THR A 17 -23.95 3.32 -28.29
C THR A 17 -23.30 4.71 -28.30
N ALA A 18 -23.98 5.73 -28.85
CA ALA A 18 -23.42 7.08 -29.00
C ALA A 18 -23.70 8.05 -27.84
N ASN A 19 -24.43 7.65 -26.79
CA ASN A 19 -24.98 8.63 -25.83
C ASN A 19 -24.62 8.38 -24.36
N SER A 20 -23.41 7.88 -24.05
CA SER A 20 -22.93 7.77 -22.67
C SER A 20 -21.54 8.39 -22.44
N GLN A 21 -21.24 9.50 -23.07
CA GLN A 21 -20.10 10.34 -22.67
C GLN A 21 -20.61 11.51 -21.83
N PRO A 22 -20.06 11.74 -20.60
CA PRO A 22 -20.40 12.92 -19.82
C PRO A 22 -19.98 14.19 -20.57
N PRO A 23 -20.67 15.33 -20.36
CA PRO A 23 -20.42 16.56 -21.14
C PRO A 23 -18.99 17.04 -20.94
N ARG A 24 -18.19 17.02 -22.00
CA ARG A 24 -16.83 17.55 -22.05
C ARG A 24 -16.90 19.07 -21.86
N LYS A 25 -16.52 19.57 -20.69
CA LYS A 25 -16.32 21.00 -20.47
C LYS A 25 -15.24 21.52 -21.43
N LYS A 26 -15.51 22.65 -22.09
CA LYS A 26 -14.67 23.28 -23.13
C LYS A 26 -13.25 23.72 -22.68
N HIS A 27 -12.86 23.48 -21.43
CA HIS A 27 -11.54 23.80 -20.87
C HIS A 27 -10.44 22.77 -21.19
N GLY A 28 -10.76 21.60 -21.76
CA GLY A 28 -9.80 20.52 -22.01
C GLY A 28 -8.71 20.77 -23.07
N LYS A 29 -8.75 21.88 -23.79
CA LYS A 29 -7.70 22.21 -24.78
C LYS A 29 -6.45 22.81 -24.17
N LYS A 30 -6.61 23.68 -23.16
CA LYS A 30 -5.47 24.35 -22.50
C LYS A 30 -4.59 23.37 -21.69
N TRP A 31 -5.20 22.36 -21.11
CA TRP A 31 -4.51 21.30 -20.36
C TRP A 31 -3.62 20.41 -21.21
N ARG A 32 -4.08 20.07 -22.41
CA ARG A 32 -3.31 19.23 -23.35
C ARG A 32 -2.04 19.90 -23.88
N GLU A 33 -1.94 21.22 -23.76
CA GLU A 33 -0.78 22.00 -24.17
C GLU A 33 0.21 22.23 -23.01
N LEU A 34 -0.27 22.21 -21.75
CA LEU A 34 0.52 22.50 -20.55
C LEU A 34 1.08 21.25 -19.84
N HIS A 35 0.43 20.09 -20.02
CA HIS A 35 0.87 18.88 -19.33
C HIS A 35 1.16 17.75 -20.33
N PRO A 36 2.32 17.08 -20.18
CA PRO A 36 2.64 15.92 -21.01
C PRO A 36 1.54 14.86 -20.90
N ARG A 37 1.26 14.17 -22.00
CA ARG A 37 0.26 13.08 -22.05
C ARG A 37 0.51 11.97 -21.01
N SER A 38 1.73 11.89 -20.46
CA SER A 38 2.14 10.97 -19.40
C SER A 38 1.34 11.12 -18.11
N LEU A 39 1.11 12.36 -17.63
CA LEU A 39 0.32 12.63 -16.42
C LEU A 39 -1.12 12.13 -16.52
N LEU A 40 -1.78 12.36 -17.66
CA LEU A 40 -3.14 11.88 -17.91
C LEU A 40 -3.20 10.36 -18.08
N ARG A 41 -2.12 9.74 -18.53
CA ARG A 41 -2.02 8.30 -18.75
C ARG A 41 -1.74 7.55 -17.45
N ALA A 42 -0.90 8.10 -16.58
CA ALA A 42 -0.61 7.52 -15.26
C ALA A 42 -1.86 7.44 -14.35
N MET A 43 -2.76 8.42 -14.43
CA MET A 43 -3.98 8.46 -13.63
C MET A 43 -5.13 7.60 -14.17
N GLY A 44 -5.06 7.15 -15.42
CA GLY A 44 -6.06 6.27 -16.06
C GLY A 44 -5.64 4.81 -16.13
N SER A 45 -4.38 4.49 -15.84
CA SER A 45 -3.89 3.12 -15.85
C SER A 45 -4.17 2.46 -14.50
N GLN A 46 -4.61 1.20 -14.53
CA GLN A 46 -4.70 0.33 -13.35
C GLN A 46 -3.31 -0.02 -12.79
N ASP A 47 -2.25 0.43 -13.47
CA ASP A 47 -0.85 0.30 -13.07
C ASP A 47 -0.52 1.40 -12.06
N GLY A 48 -0.99 1.25 -10.82
CA GLY A 48 -0.68 2.13 -9.72
C GLY A 48 0.83 2.36 -9.50
N VAL A 49 1.27 2.34 -8.28
CA VAL A 49 2.69 2.31 -7.94
C VAL A 49 3.27 0.92 -8.27
N SER A 50 4.51 0.87 -8.78
CA SER A 50 5.28 -0.36 -8.97
C SER A 50 6.71 -0.14 -8.46
N GLU A 51 7.38 -1.21 -8.06
CA GLU A 51 8.80 -1.16 -7.64
C GLU A 51 9.68 -0.52 -8.72
N GLU A 52 9.42 -0.81 -10.01
CA GLU A 52 10.18 -0.24 -11.12
C GLU A 52 10.03 1.28 -11.19
N LYS A 53 8.80 1.81 -10.95
CA LYS A 53 8.57 3.26 -10.92
C LYS A 53 9.28 3.92 -9.75
N VAL A 54 9.18 3.33 -8.56
CA VAL A 54 9.86 3.86 -7.38
C VAL A 54 11.37 3.83 -7.56
N ARG A 55 11.91 2.74 -8.08
CA ARG A 55 13.35 2.64 -8.42
C ARG A 55 13.77 3.71 -9.41
N ALA A 56 13.01 3.94 -10.48
CA ALA A 56 13.31 4.98 -11.47
C ALA A 56 13.31 6.39 -10.86
N LEU A 57 12.44 6.66 -9.88
CA LEU A 57 12.45 7.92 -9.14
C LEU A 57 13.74 8.12 -8.34
N VAL A 58 14.24 7.05 -7.70
CA VAL A 58 15.47 7.10 -6.87
C VAL A 58 16.74 7.17 -7.70
N GLU A 59 16.81 6.38 -8.79
CA GLU A 59 18.02 6.30 -9.64
C GLU A 59 18.23 7.55 -10.52
N THR A 60 17.23 8.45 -10.57
CA THR A 60 17.32 9.66 -11.39
C THR A 60 17.90 10.80 -10.59
N GLU A 61 19.04 11.36 -11.02
CA GLU A 61 19.60 12.58 -10.47
C GLU A 61 18.80 13.81 -10.87
N TYR A 62 18.43 14.65 -9.91
CA TYR A 62 17.68 15.88 -10.12
C TYR A 62 18.61 17.10 -9.88
N THR A 63 18.48 18.10 -10.76
CA THR A 63 19.26 19.37 -10.64
C THR A 63 18.43 20.48 -10.02
N ASP A 64 17.11 20.39 -10.11
CA ASP A 64 16.15 21.31 -9.51
C ASP A 64 15.52 20.66 -8.27
N PRO A 65 15.02 21.48 -7.31
CA PRO A 65 14.34 20.93 -6.13
C PRO A 65 13.14 20.06 -6.53
N VAL A 66 12.95 18.98 -5.80
CA VAL A 66 11.85 18.05 -6.00
C VAL A 66 10.73 18.36 -5.03
N ILE A 67 9.52 18.58 -5.54
CA ILE A 67 8.29 18.65 -4.75
C ILE A 67 7.68 17.27 -4.73
N SER A 68 7.48 16.72 -3.54
CA SER A 68 6.79 15.44 -3.30
C SER A 68 5.51 15.72 -2.53
N LEU A 69 4.37 15.67 -3.21
CA LEU A 69 3.05 15.94 -2.65
C LEU A 69 2.24 14.66 -2.52
N TYR A 70 1.76 14.37 -1.32
CA TYR A 70 0.85 13.28 -1.00
C TYR A 70 -0.48 13.84 -0.53
N LEU A 71 -1.58 13.42 -1.15
CA LEU A 71 -2.95 13.87 -0.85
C LEU A 71 -3.85 12.66 -0.60
N GLY A 72 -4.38 12.53 0.60
CA GLY A 72 -5.46 11.62 0.94
C GLY A 72 -6.79 12.13 0.39
N LEU A 73 -7.52 11.30 -0.34
CA LEU A 73 -8.78 11.67 -0.98
C LEU A 73 -10.02 11.22 -0.17
N GLY A 74 -9.78 10.66 1.02
CA GLY A 74 -10.84 10.20 1.93
C GLY A 74 -11.55 8.92 1.48
N PRO A 75 -12.49 8.40 2.27
CA PRO A 75 -13.24 7.19 1.96
C PRO A 75 -14.30 7.45 0.89
N GLY A 76 -13.91 7.51 -0.32
CA GLY A 76 -14.51 7.40 -1.63
C GLY A 76 -16.03 7.44 -1.87
N LYS A 77 -16.83 8.25 -1.15
CA LYS A 77 -18.24 8.48 -1.50
C LYS A 77 -18.50 9.76 -2.29
N VAL A 78 -17.64 10.74 -2.16
CA VAL A 78 -17.74 12.01 -2.88
C VAL A 78 -16.32 12.34 -3.33
N ALA A 79 -16.13 12.61 -4.62
CA ALA A 79 -14.86 13.17 -5.07
C ALA A 79 -14.57 14.42 -4.24
N PRO A 80 -13.36 14.56 -3.68
CA PRO A 80 -13.02 15.77 -2.94
C PRO A 80 -13.22 16.96 -3.87
N GLU A 81 -13.95 17.98 -3.38
CA GLU A 81 -14.11 19.18 -4.15
C GLU A 81 -12.73 19.81 -4.42
N PRO A 82 -12.47 20.32 -5.63
CA PRO A 82 -11.19 20.98 -5.95
C PRO A 82 -10.77 22.03 -4.91
N LYS A 83 -11.74 22.75 -4.35
CA LYS A 83 -11.52 23.73 -3.26
C LYS A 83 -11.03 23.08 -1.95
N GLY A 84 -11.40 21.84 -1.68
CA GLY A 84 -10.91 21.09 -0.52
C GLY A 84 -9.45 20.69 -0.70
N LEU A 85 -9.11 20.10 -1.85
CA LEU A 85 -7.74 19.72 -2.20
C LEU A 85 -6.79 20.92 -2.20
N LEU A 86 -7.22 22.05 -2.76
CA LEU A 86 -6.43 23.29 -2.74
C LEU A 86 -6.18 23.81 -1.33
N ARG A 87 -7.17 23.73 -0.43
CA ARG A 87 -6.97 24.14 0.97
C ARG A 87 -5.94 23.26 1.68
N SER A 88 -6.04 21.94 1.51
CA SER A 88 -5.05 21.01 2.06
C SER A 88 -3.66 21.29 1.49
N PHE A 89 -3.55 21.46 0.17
CA PHE A 89 -2.29 21.80 -0.48
C PHE A 89 -1.69 23.12 0.04
N HIS A 90 -2.48 24.20 0.14
CA HIS A 90 -1.99 25.49 0.64
C HIS A 90 -1.52 25.42 2.09
N SER A 91 -2.22 24.66 2.94
CA SER A 91 -1.79 24.44 4.32
C SER A 91 -0.45 23.70 4.38
N MET A 92 -0.32 22.60 3.63
CA MET A 92 0.93 21.83 3.56
C MET A 92 2.06 22.62 2.91
N LYS A 93 1.77 23.41 1.85
CA LYS A 93 2.77 24.27 1.20
C LYS A 93 3.37 25.27 2.19
N THR A 94 2.52 25.96 2.98
CA THR A 94 3.00 26.93 3.96
C THR A 94 3.92 26.25 4.98
N HIS A 95 3.53 25.09 5.49
CA HIS A 95 4.32 24.34 6.44
C HIS A 95 5.64 23.84 5.84
N ALA A 96 5.62 23.26 4.64
CA ALA A 96 6.81 22.78 3.97
C ALA A 96 7.81 23.89 3.62
N LEU A 97 7.33 25.08 3.22
CA LEU A 97 8.22 26.23 2.98
C LEU A 97 8.88 26.75 4.26
N GLU A 98 8.24 26.61 5.41
CA GLU A 98 8.82 26.93 6.71
C GLU A 98 9.79 25.84 7.18
N GLU A 99 9.43 24.59 7.03
CA GLU A 99 10.20 23.43 7.45
C GLU A 99 11.52 23.29 6.66
N HIS A 100 11.46 23.49 5.33
CA HIS A 100 12.62 23.38 4.43
C HIS A 100 13.28 24.73 4.12
N LYS A 101 13.09 25.72 4.96
CA LYS A 101 13.57 27.12 4.74
C LYS A 101 15.06 27.17 4.46
N ASP A 102 15.89 26.49 5.25
CA ASP A 102 17.33 26.51 5.11
C ASP A 102 17.80 25.92 3.76
N PHE A 103 17.12 24.87 3.30
CA PHE A 103 17.37 24.29 1.97
C PHE A 103 16.94 25.27 0.87
N ILE A 104 15.76 25.88 0.98
CA ILE A 104 15.25 26.82 -0.01
C ILE A 104 16.13 28.07 -0.10
N GLU A 105 16.63 28.59 1.01
CA GLU A 105 17.58 29.72 1.04
C GLU A 105 18.95 29.39 0.42
N SER A 106 19.28 28.10 0.30
CA SER A 106 20.50 27.65 -0.37
C SER A 106 20.39 27.53 -1.89
N LEU A 107 19.17 27.63 -2.44
CA LEU A 107 18.91 27.47 -3.86
C LEU A 107 19.45 28.64 -4.69
N SER A 108 19.85 28.35 -5.92
CA SER A 108 20.13 29.40 -6.90
C SER A 108 18.85 30.09 -7.37
N LYS A 109 18.94 31.31 -7.84
CA LYS A 109 17.80 32.06 -8.38
C LYS A 109 17.04 31.32 -9.50
N SER A 110 17.72 30.50 -10.28
CA SER A 110 17.11 29.66 -11.33
C SER A 110 16.27 28.55 -10.71
N GLN A 111 16.77 27.90 -9.68
CA GLN A 111 16.09 26.84 -8.95
C GLN A 111 14.89 27.36 -8.17
N GLU A 112 14.99 28.55 -7.55
CA GLU A 112 13.85 29.23 -6.90
C GLU A 112 12.73 29.50 -7.91
N ALA A 113 13.08 30.05 -9.09
CA ALA A 113 12.08 30.31 -10.13
C ALA A 113 11.43 29.02 -10.67
N THR A 114 12.20 27.92 -10.75
CA THR A 114 11.66 26.59 -11.12
C THR A 114 10.70 26.09 -10.04
N LEU A 115 11.07 26.20 -8.78
CA LEU A 115 10.24 25.77 -7.63
C LEU A 115 8.91 26.55 -7.60
N GLU A 116 8.95 27.89 -7.77
CA GLU A 116 7.74 28.70 -7.84
C GLU A 116 6.82 28.30 -9.01
N LYS A 117 7.40 28.06 -10.18
CA LYS A 117 6.68 27.59 -11.36
C LYS A 117 6.02 26.22 -11.10
N ASP A 118 6.76 25.29 -10.51
CA ASP A 118 6.28 23.95 -10.20
C ASP A 118 5.12 23.97 -9.19
N ILE A 119 5.20 24.82 -8.17
CA ILE A 119 4.10 25.06 -7.22
C ILE A 119 2.85 25.59 -7.95
N GLN A 120 3.00 26.57 -8.85
CA GLN A 120 1.88 27.12 -9.62
C GLN A 120 1.25 26.07 -10.54
N GLU A 121 2.06 25.20 -11.15
CA GLU A 121 1.55 24.13 -12.00
C GLU A 121 0.82 23.03 -11.21
N ILE A 122 1.24 22.72 -9.99
CA ILE A 122 0.50 21.84 -9.08
C ILE A 122 -0.84 22.49 -8.68
N GLU A 123 -0.87 23.77 -8.32
CA GLU A 123 -2.10 24.50 -8.01
C GLU A 123 -3.10 24.49 -9.19
N ALA A 124 -2.60 24.74 -10.40
CA ALA A 124 -3.40 24.69 -11.61
C ALA A 124 -3.94 23.28 -11.86
N PHE A 125 -3.11 22.25 -11.66
CA PHE A 125 -3.51 20.87 -11.78
C PHE A 125 -4.64 20.51 -10.80
N LEU A 126 -4.51 20.84 -9.53
CA LEU A 126 -5.53 20.56 -8.50
C LEU A 126 -6.82 21.35 -8.72
N THR A 127 -6.74 22.54 -9.37
CA THR A 127 -7.92 23.39 -9.67
C THR A 127 -8.73 22.83 -10.84
N ASP A 128 -8.05 22.45 -11.90
CA ASP A 128 -8.67 22.12 -13.20
C ASP A 128 -8.84 20.62 -13.42
N TYR A 129 -8.14 19.79 -12.65
CA TYR A 129 -8.17 18.35 -12.84
C TYR A 129 -9.30 17.67 -12.03
N PHE A 130 -10.05 16.81 -12.71
CA PHE A 130 -11.05 15.97 -12.07
C PHE A 130 -10.39 14.70 -11.54
N VAL A 131 -10.30 14.56 -10.22
CA VAL A 131 -9.79 13.36 -9.57
C VAL A 131 -10.86 12.26 -9.64
N PRO A 132 -10.55 11.08 -10.20
CA PRO A 132 -11.49 9.96 -10.27
C PRO A 132 -11.96 9.53 -8.87
N GLN A 133 -13.26 9.30 -8.70
CA GLN A 133 -13.90 9.00 -7.40
C GLN A 133 -13.39 7.70 -6.74
N HIS A 134 -12.81 6.79 -7.52
CA HIS A 134 -12.31 5.52 -7.03
C HIS A 134 -10.91 5.61 -6.40
N LEU A 135 -10.19 6.71 -6.61
CA LEU A 135 -8.89 6.91 -6.00
C LEU A 135 -9.03 7.25 -4.51
N ARG A 136 -8.12 6.75 -3.70
CA ARG A 136 -8.01 7.04 -2.27
C ARG A 136 -6.91 8.02 -1.95
N SER A 137 -5.92 8.12 -2.82
CA SER A 137 -4.83 9.07 -2.69
C SER A 137 -4.32 9.51 -4.04
N LEU A 138 -3.71 10.68 -4.06
CA LEU A 138 -3.02 11.25 -5.20
C LEU A 138 -1.61 11.65 -4.76
N VAL A 139 -0.61 11.17 -5.51
CA VAL A 139 0.79 11.52 -5.30
C VAL A 139 1.28 12.31 -6.51
N ILE A 140 1.96 13.43 -6.28
CA ILE A 140 2.55 14.24 -7.34
C ILE A 140 4.02 14.48 -7.02
N PHE A 141 4.88 14.14 -7.99
CA PHE A 141 6.28 14.49 -7.97
C PHE A 141 6.57 15.50 -9.07
N ARG A 142 7.28 16.57 -8.70
CA ARG A 142 7.60 17.64 -9.63
C ARG A 142 9.01 18.16 -9.43
N SER A 143 9.78 18.30 -10.53
CA SER A 143 11.10 18.94 -10.56
C SER A 143 11.38 19.47 -11.98
N GLY A 144 10.99 20.71 -12.23
CA GLY A 144 11.13 21.37 -13.53
C GLY A 144 10.54 20.56 -14.69
N GLU A 145 11.31 20.45 -15.77
CA GLU A 145 10.90 19.64 -16.94
C GLU A 145 11.28 18.16 -16.80
N LYS A 146 12.18 17.83 -15.86
CA LYS A 146 12.75 16.49 -15.73
C LYS A 146 11.83 15.50 -15.01
N LEU A 147 11.06 15.97 -14.04
CA LEU A 147 10.11 15.16 -13.28
C LEU A 147 8.73 15.79 -13.29
N ASN A 148 7.75 15.07 -13.79
CA ASN A 148 6.36 15.50 -13.83
C ASN A 148 5.46 14.26 -13.80
N GLU A 149 5.28 13.70 -12.60
CA GLU A 149 4.54 12.47 -12.36
C GLU A 149 3.33 12.72 -11.46
N ALA A 150 2.17 12.14 -11.80
CA ALA A 150 1.01 12.09 -10.93
C ALA A 150 0.51 10.64 -10.84
N ILE A 151 0.51 10.08 -9.64
CA ILE A 151 0.18 8.69 -9.37
C ILE A 151 -1.12 8.65 -8.55
N GLY A 152 -2.15 7.99 -9.10
CA GLY A 152 -3.38 7.72 -8.38
C GLY A 152 -3.29 6.38 -7.64
N LEU A 153 -3.57 6.39 -6.33
CA LEU A 153 -3.55 5.19 -5.51
C LEU A 153 -4.97 4.79 -5.07
N LEU A 154 -5.25 3.48 -5.04
CA LEU A 154 -6.49 2.90 -4.51
C LEU A 154 -6.41 2.64 -3.00
N VAL A 155 -5.26 2.88 -2.40
CA VAL A 155 -4.99 2.78 -0.96
C VAL A 155 -4.81 4.18 -0.36
N PRO A 156 -5.15 4.40 0.92
CA PRO A 156 -4.91 5.66 1.57
C PRO A 156 -3.43 5.86 1.85
N VAL A 157 -2.95 7.10 1.70
CA VAL A 157 -1.67 7.58 2.24
C VAL A 157 -1.94 8.82 3.07
N ASN A 158 -1.05 9.12 4.02
CA ASN A 158 -1.13 10.32 4.83
C ASN A 158 -0.82 11.57 3.98
N ASP A 159 -1.47 12.68 4.31
CA ASP A 159 -1.20 13.97 3.68
C ASP A 159 0.22 14.44 4.02
N GLY A 160 0.94 14.93 3.03
CA GLY A 160 2.27 15.48 3.22
C GLY A 160 2.79 16.22 2.00
N LEU A 161 3.65 17.20 2.22
CA LEU A 161 4.40 17.87 1.17
C LEU A 161 5.83 18.06 1.64
N LYS A 162 6.79 17.58 0.85
CA LYS A 162 8.23 17.80 1.08
C LYS A 162 8.88 18.47 -0.14
N ILE A 163 9.90 19.28 0.13
CA ILE A 163 10.70 19.99 -0.86
C ILE A 163 12.16 19.69 -0.57
N ASP A 164 12.72 18.74 -1.32
CA ASP A 164 14.07 18.19 -1.08
C ASP A 164 14.86 18.12 -2.39
N PRO A 165 16.18 17.83 -2.36
CA PRO A 165 16.95 17.53 -3.56
C PRO A 165 16.43 16.30 -4.31
N ASP A 166 15.88 15.32 -3.59
CA ASP A 166 15.44 14.03 -4.09
C ASP A 166 13.95 13.78 -3.79
N PRO A 167 13.27 12.89 -4.54
CA PRO A 167 11.88 12.54 -4.27
C PRO A 167 11.70 11.86 -2.91
N TYR A 168 10.76 12.31 -2.11
CA TYR A 168 10.37 11.63 -0.89
C TYR A 168 9.47 10.43 -1.21
N ILE A 169 10.04 9.23 -1.22
CA ILE A 169 9.39 8.00 -1.69
C ILE A 169 8.90 7.09 -0.56
N THR A 170 9.30 7.32 0.69
CA THR A 170 8.98 6.46 1.85
C THR A 170 7.50 6.05 1.93
N PRO A 171 6.51 6.94 1.69
CA PRO A 171 5.11 6.51 1.70
C PRO A 171 4.74 5.56 0.56
N LEU A 172 5.40 5.64 -0.62
CA LEU A 172 5.19 4.70 -1.72
C LEU A 172 5.83 3.35 -1.43
N GLU A 173 7.01 3.33 -0.84
CA GLU A 173 7.65 2.09 -0.39
C GLU A 173 6.80 1.38 0.65
N ALA A 174 6.25 2.12 1.62
CA ALA A 174 5.33 1.55 2.60
C ALA A 174 4.06 0.95 1.95
N VAL A 175 3.56 1.55 0.86
CA VAL A 175 2.44 1.00 0.09
C VAL A 175 2.85 -0.29 -0.62
N LEU A 176 4.07 -0.35 -1.19
CA LEU A 176 4.58 -1.55 -1.87
C LEU A 176 4.91 -2.68 -0.88
N GLU A 177 5.44 -2.36 0.30
CA GLU A 177 5.68 -3.36 1.35
C GLU A 177 4.38 -3.99 1.89
N ASP A 178 3.31 -3.20 1.93
CA ASP A 178 1.97 -3.66 2.33
C ASP A 178 1.23 -4.37 1.18
N ASP A 179 1.88 -4.64 0.03
CA ASP A 179 1.29 -5.23 -1.17
C ASP A 179 1.11 -6.76 -1.04
N GLU A 180 0.30 -7.17 -0.07
CA GLU A 180 -0.12 -8.57 0.07
C GLU A 180 -1.22 -8.89 -0.95
N LYS A 181 -0.96 -9.86 -1.82
CA LYS A 181 -1.95 -10.39 -2.76
C LYS A 181 -2.94 -11.27 -2.03
N VAL A 182 -4.21 -10.86 -1.97
CA VAL A 182 -5.26 -11.63 -1.33
C VAL A 182 -6.14 -12.30 -2.38
N LEU A 183 -6.29 -13.62 -2.28
CA LEU A 183 -7.31 -14.36 -3.00
C LEU A 183 -8.60 -14.38 -2.17
N PHE A 184 -9.66 -13.73 -2.68
CA PHE A 184 -10.99 -13.78 -2.09
C PHE A 184 -11.82 -14.79 -2.86
N VAL A 185 -12.33 -15.79 -2.15
CA VAL A 185 -13.12 -16.89 -2.72
C VAL A 185 -14.54 -16.82 -2.22
N GLU A 186 -15.47 -16.52 -3.12
CA GLU A 186 -16.92 -16.65 -2.88
C GLU A 186 -17.36 -18.06 -3.28
N CYS A 187 -17.51 -18.94 -2.29
CA CYS A 187 -17.81 -20.35 -2.52
C CYS A 187 -19.27 -20.68 -2.19
N ALA A 188 -20.05 -20.95 -3.22
CA ALA A 188 -21.41 -21.46 -3.11
C ALA A 188 -21.50 -22.97 -3.43
N LYS A 189 -22.69 -23.54 -3.31
CA LYS A 189 -22.95 -24.97 -3.59
C LYS A 189 -22.63 -25.38 -5.02
N GLN A 190 -22.83 -24.49 -5.98
CA GLN A 190 -22.73 -24.79 -7.42
C GLN A 190 -21.83 -23.82 -8.16
N ASP A 191 -21.48 -22.72 -7.52
CA ASP A 191 -20.85 -21.59 -8.13
C ASP A 191 -19.77 -21.05 -7.20
N THR A 192 -18.54 -20.91 -7.70
CA THR A 192 -17.43 -20.36 -6.95
C THR A 192 -16.75 -19.30 -7.80
N LYS A 193 -16.62 -18.10 -7.26
CA LYS A 193 -15.93 -16.98 -7.90
C LYS A 193 -14.65 -16.67 -7.16
N PHE A 194 -13.58 -16.41 -7.92
CA PHE A 194 -12.26 -16.09 -7.40
C PHE A 194 -11.90 -14.65 -7.75
N PHE A 195 -11.53 -13.87 -6.74
CA PHE A 195 -11.13 -12.48 -6.91
C PHE A 195 -9.73 -12.28 -6.35
N ARG A 196 -8.88 -11.61 -7.11
CA ARG A 196 -7.58 -11.14 -6.63
C ARG A 196 -7.72 -9.71 -6.16
N TYR A 197 -7.34 -9.48 -4.91
CA TYR A 197 -7.19 -8.15 -4.34
C TYR A 197 -5.70 -7.83 -4.21
N GLN A 198 -5.31 -6.67 -4.73
CA GLN A 198 -3.95 -6.17 -4.68
C GLN A 198 -3.97 -4.65 -4.77
N LEU A 199 -3.23 -3.94 -3.89
CA LEU A 199 -3.13 -2.47 -3.87
C LEU A 199 -4.49 -1.76 -3.99
N GLY A 200 -5.51 -2.25 -3.28
CA GLY A 200 -6.87 -1.69 -3.31
C GLY A 200 -7.71 -2.07 -4.53
N SER A 201 -7.13 -2.75 -5.53
CA SER A 201 -7.86 -3.28 -6.69
C SER A 201 -8.41 -4.67 -6.39
N CYS A 202 -9.69 -4.90 -6.72
CA CYS A 202 -10.33 -6.21 -6.58
C CYS A 202 -10.88 -6.63 -7.94
N GLN A 203 -10.30 -7.68 -8.53
CA GLN A 203 -10.65 -8.15 -9.87
C GLN A 203 -11.02 -9.63 -9.83
N GLN A 204 -12.11 -9.99 -10.52
CA GLN A 204 -12.43 -11.40 -10.72
C GLN A 204 -11.42 -12.01 -11.69
N ILE A 205 -10.76 -13.10 -11.26
CA ILE A 205 -9.73 -13.78 -12.03
C ILE A 205 -10.18 -15.13 -12.55
N ASP A 206 -11.14 -15.78 -11.87
CA ASP A 206 -11.63 -17.09 -12.26
C ASP A 206 -13.07 -17.34 -11.78
N HIS A 207 -13.68 -18.39 -12.30
CA HIS A 207 -15.05 -18.77 -12.01
C HIS A 207 -15.25 -20.27 -12.23
N SER A 208 -15.53 -21.01 -11.18
CA SER A 208 -15.79 -22.45 -11.23
C SER A 208 -17.29 -22.74 -11.05
N LYS A 209 -17.85 -23.53 -11.95
CA LYS A 209 -19.26 -23.97 -11.91
C LYS A 209 -19.34 -25.49 -11.92
N ALA A 210 -20.19 -26.01 -11.04
CA ALA A 210 -20.51 -27.43 -11.02
C ALA A 210 -22.01 -27.67 -11.01
N PHE A 211 -22.43 -28.75 -11.63
CA PHE A 211 -23.79 -29.19 -11.51
C PHE A 211 -23.99 -29.93 -10.18
N VAL A 212 -24.64 -29.26 -9.22
CA VAL A 212 -25.14 -29.90 -8.00
C VAL A 212 -26.70 -29.88 -8.07
N PRO A 213 -27.37 -31.01 -8.02
CA PRO A 213 -28.84 -31.04 -8.10
C PRO A 213 -29.48 -30.16 -7.03
N THR A 214 -30.40 -29.28 -7.44
CA THR A 214 -31.09 -28.33 -6.55
C THR A 214 -31.99 -29.05 -5.54
N ASP A 215 -32.12 -28.45 -4.35
CA ASP A 215 -33.11 -28.89 -3.37
C ASP A 215 -34.52 -28.59 -3.86
N THR A 216 -35.17 -29.56 -4.44
CA THR A 216 -36.64 -29.51 -4.52
C THR A 216 -37.19 -29.76 -3.11
N VAL A 217 -38.11 -28.93 -2.66
CA VAL A 217 -38.70 -28.93 -1.30
C VAL A 217 -39.56 -30.20 -1.03
N ASP A 218 -39.35 -31.24 -1.79
CA ASP A 218 -40.10 -32.48 -1.64
C ASP A 218 -39.53 -33.35 -0.51
N LYS A 219 -40.28 -33.45 0.58
CA LYS A 219 -39.88 -34.21 1.78
C LYS A 219 -39.81 -35.73 1.55
N SER A 220 -40.12 -36.19 0.33
CA SER A 220 -40.12 -37.61 -0.06
C SER A 220 -38.82 -38.05 -0.78
N ILE A 221 -37.76 -37.26 -0.74
CA ILE A 221 -36.52 -37.59 -1.46
C ILE A 221 -35.85 -38.83 -0.83
N PRO A 222 -35.60 -39.89 -1.61
CA PRO A 222 -34.91 -41.09 -1.10
C PRO A 222 -33.54 -40.78 -0.55
N HIS A 223 -33.12 -41.49 0.50
CA HIS A 223 -31.80 -41.36 1.14
C HIS A 223 -30.63 -41.36 0.13
N ASN A 224 -30.72 -42.18 -0.92
CA ASN A 224 -29.75 -42.25 -2.01
C ASN A 224 -29.59 -40.93 -2.79
N ALA A 225 -30.66 -40.13 -2.94
CA ALA A 225 -30.58 -38.84 -3.64
C ALA A 225 -29.87 -37.78 -2.80
N GLN A 226 -29.98 -37.82 -1.48
CA GLN A 226 -29.22 -36.92 -0.58
C GLN A 226 -27.74 -37.26 -0.57
N GLN A 227 -27.38 -38.54 -0.56
CA GLN A 227 -25.99 -38.99 -0.67
C GLN A 227 -25.38 -38.55 -2.01
N HIS A 228 -26.10 -38.74 -3.11
CA HIS A 228 -25.64 -38.34 -4.44
C HIS A 228 -25.39 -36.83 -4.55
N ARG A 229 -26.26 -36.01 -3.98
CA ARG A 229 -26.07 -34.55 -3.91
C ARG A 229 -24.82 -34.17 -3.09
N LEU A 230 -24.62 -34.82 -1.95
CA LEU A 230 -23.45 -34.57 -1.10
C LEU A 230 -22.16 -34.95 -1.81
N GLU A 231 -22.16 -36.01 -2.61
CA GLU A 231 -21.02 -36.42 -3.42
C GLU A 231 -20.68 -35.41 -4.52
N HIS A 232 -21.72 -34.89 -5.21
CA HIS A 232 -21.52 -33.80 -6.19
C HIS A 232 -20.96 -32.54 -5.53
N LEU A 233 -21.49 -32.13 -4.38
CA LEU A 233 -20.96 -30.99 -3.62
C LEU A 233 -19.50 -31.23 -3.20
N ARG A 234 -19.17 -32.42 -2.67
CA ARG A 234 -17.80 -32.79 -2.32
C ARG A 234 -16.86 -32.77 -3.52
N GLY A 235 -17.34 -33.26 -4.67
CA GLY A 235 -16.61 -33.20 -5.93
C GLY A 235 -16.27 -31.76 -6.33
N HIS A 236 -17.26 -30.87 -6.28
CA HIS A 236 -17.08 -29.45 -6.55
C HIS A 236 -16.09 -28.80 -5.58
N LEU A 237 -16.25 -29.01 -4.26
CA LEU A 237 -15.36 -28.41 -3.26
C LEU A 237 -13.92 -28.93 -3.35
N ARG A 238 -13.74 -30.20 -3.76
CA ARG A 238 -12.39 -30.74 -4.03
C ARG A 238 -11.75 -30.06 -5.24
N GLN A 239 -12.53 -29.79 -6.29
CA GLN A 239 -12.06 -29.02 -7.44
C GLN A 239 -11.68 -27.60 -7.05
N VAL A 240 -12.55 -26.90 -6.32
CA VAL A 240 -12.30 -25.53 -5.79
C VAL A 240 -11.04 -25.50 -4.95
N ALA A 241 -10.83 -26.47 -4.06
CA ALA A 241 -9.62 -26.55 -3.24
C ALA A 241 -8.36 -26.74 -4.10
N GLY A 242 -8.46 -27.52 -5.18
CA GLY A 242 -7.39 -27.69 -6.16
C GLY A 242 -7.06 -26.40 -6.92
N GLU A 243 -8.08 -25.65 -7.35
CA GLU A 243 -7.94 -24.36 -8.02
C GLU A 243 -7.29 -23.32 -7.09
N ILE A 244 -7.72 -23.24 -5.82
CA ILE A 244 -7.09 -22.37 -4.80
C ILE A 244 -5.61 -22.72 -4.67
N TYR A 245 -5.27 -24.00 -4.57
CA TYR A 245 -3.89 -24.45 -4.44
C TYR A 245 -3.05 -24.08 -5.67
N GLN A 246 -3.58 -24.26 -6.87
CA GLN A 246 -2.89 -23.88 -8.11
C GLN A 246 -2.59 -22.37 -8.17
N LEU A 247 -3.59 -21.52 -7.82
CA LEU A 247 -3.40 -20.08 -7.78
C LEU A 247 -2.33 -19.67 -6.75
N TYR A 248 -2.30 -20.33 -5.60
CA TYR A 248 -1.28 -20.10 -4.58
C TYR A 248 0.12 -20.54 -5.06
N ASP A 249 0.24 -21.74 -5.62
CA ASP A 249 1.51 -22.29 -6.10
C ASP A 249 2.12 -21.48 -7.25
N GLN A 250 1.28 -20.85 -8.07
CA GLN A 250 1.67 -19.91 -9.12
C GLN A 250 2.05 -18.52 -8.61
N GLY A 251 2.00 -18.27 -7.31
CA GLY A 251 2.28 -16.95 -6.71
C GLY A 251 1.23 -15.88 -7.01
N ALA A 252 0.01 -16.30 -7.38
CA ALA A 252 -1.08 -15.39 -7.64
C ALA A 252 -1.70 -14.80 -6.36
N CYS A 253 -1.41 -15.38 -5.19
CA CYS A 253 -1.84 -14.88 -3.88
C CYS A 253 -0.88 -15.31 -2.77
N ASP A 254 -0.82 -14.47 -1.72
CA ASP A 254 -0.06 -14.69 -0.50
C ASP A 254 -0.99 -15.08 0.67
N LEU A 255 -2.21 -14.54 0.66
CA LEU A 255 -3.22 -14.68 1.68
C LEU A 255 -4.56 -15.10 1.06
N LEU A 256 -5.43 -15.70 1.89
CA LEU A 256 -6.72 -16.22 1.48
C LEU A 256 -7.84 -15.72 2.39
N VAL A 257 -8.91 -15.24 1.79
CA VAL A 257 -10.20 -14.96 2.45
C VAL A 257 -11.27 -15.83 1.81
N VAL A 258 -11.99 -16.60 2.61
CA VAL A 258 -13.06 -17.48 2.14
C VAL A 258 -14.40 -16.97 2.62
N MET A 259 -15.33 -16.73 1.71
CA MET A 259 -16.73 -16.40 1.98
C MET A 259 -17.61 -17.57 1.55
N ALA A 260 -18.33 -18.16 2.47
CA ALA A 260 -19.20 -19.32 2.23
C ALA A 260 -20.22 -19.51 3.35
N GLU A 261 -21.34 -20.17 3.07
CA GLU A 261 -22.22 -20.68 4.12
C GLU A 261 -21.45 -21.64 5.06
N ASN A 262 -21.76 -21.63 6.35
CA ASN A 262 -21.04 -22.37 7.39
C ASN A 262 -20.77 -23.85 7.02
N ARG A 263 -21.76 -24.55 6.47
CA ARG A 263 -21.63 -25.96 6.07
C ARG A 263 -20.64 -26.13 4.89
N ILE A 264 -20.65 -25.19 3.94
CA ILE A 264 -19.77 -25.23 2.77
C ILE A 264 -18.34 -24.93 3.20
N ALA A 265 -18.13 -23.91 4.04
CA ALA A 265 -16.83 -23.56 4.58
C ALA A 265 -16.19 -24.74 5.33
N ALA A 266 -16.95 -25.41 6.20
CA ALA A 266 -16.45 -26.58 6.93
C ALA A 266 -16.05 -27.74 6.01
N LEU A 267 -16.85 -28.03 4.96
CA LEU A 267 -16.53 -29.06 3.98
C LEU A 267 -15.33 -28.66 3.09
N LEU A 268 -15.20 -27.40 2.70
CA LEU A 268 -14.06 -26.93 1.92
C LEU A 268 -12.76 -27.08 2.72
N ASP A 269 -12.78 -26.76 4.02
CA ASP A 269 -11.63 -26.91 4.91
C ASP A 269 -11.08 -28.35 4.98
N GLU A 270 -11.93 -29.36 4.75
CA GLU A 270 -11.50 -30.78 4.69
C GLU A 270 -10.62 -31.06 3.46
N TYR A 271 -10.78 -30.30 2.36
CA TYR A 271 -10.06 -30.51 1.10
C TYR A 271 -8.92 -29.54 0.88
N LEU A 272 -8.87 -28.43 1.64
CA LEU A 272 -7.78 -27.47 1.51
C LEU A 272 -6.43 -28.09 1.89
N HIS A 273 -5.43 -27.84 1.07
CA HIS A 273 -4.07 -28.27 1.35
C HIS A 273 -3.55 -27.64 2.66
N GLU A 274 -2.76 -28.40 3.44
CA GLU A 274 -2.27 -27.94 4.75
C GLU A 274 -1.46 -26.65 4.68
N SER A 275 -0.72 -26.41 3.60
CA SER A 275 0.04 -25.16 3.39
C SER A 275 -0.85 -23.92 3.26
N LEU A 276 -2.12 -24.08 2.88
CA LEU A 276 -3.05 -22.98 2.73
C LEU A 276 -3.71 -22.57 4.06
N LYS A 277 -3.83 -23.48 5.01
CA LYS A 277 -4.51 -23.23 6.29
C LYS A 277 -3.93 -22.02 7.05
N PRO A 278 -2.61 -21.85 7.18
CA PRO A 278 -2.02 -20.67 7.83
C PRO A 278 -2.15 -19.39 7.00
N LYS A 279 -2.50 -19.49 5.71
CA LYS A 279 -2.71 -18.36 4.81
C LYS A 279 -4.12 -17.81 4.83
N ILE A 280 -5.06 -18.53 5.45
CA ILE A 280 -6.45 -18.07 5.58
C ILE A 280 -6.51 -17.04 6.71
N ILE A 281 -6.71 -15.78 6.33
CA ILE A 281 -6.79 -14.65 7.27
C ILE A 281 -8.22 -14.38 7.74
N ALA A 282 -9.23 -14.77 6.97
CA ALA A 282 -10.63 -14.69 7.39
C ALA A 282 -11.51 -15.76 6.75
N ARG A 283 -12.52 -16.20 7.52
CA ARG A 283 -13.66 -16.98 7.04
C ARG A 283 -14.93 -16.18 7.29
N ILE A 284 -15.58 -15.75 6.22
CA ILE A 284 -16.81 -14.98 6.25
C ILE A 284 -17.96 -15.97 6.05
N LEU A 285 -18.69 -16.22 7.14
CA LEU A 285 -19.79 -17.20 7.16
C LEU A 285 -21.09 -16.54 6.74
N ASP A 286 -21.21 -16.23 5.45
CA ASP A 286 -22.35 -15.56 4.86
C ASP A 286 -22.65 -16.12 3.47
N SER A 287 -23.79 -15.70 2.89
CA SER A 287 -24.15 -16.04 1.51
C SER A 287 -23.16 -15.40 0.54
N PRO A 288 -22.59 -16.17 -0.41
CA PRO A 288 -21.59 -15.67 -1.34
C PRO A 288 -22.23 -14.88 -2.48
N ASP A 289 -22.64 -13.66 -2.21
CA ASP A 289 -23.20 -12.72 -3.21
C ASP A 289 -22.92 -11.26 -2.82
N ALA A 290 -21.65 -10.98 -2.48
CA ALA A 290 -21.20 -9.63 -2.14
C ALA A 290 -21.06 -8.77 -3.41
N ASP A 291 -21.45 -7.50 -3.34
CA ASP A 291 -21.12 -6.56 -4.40
C ASP A 291 -19.61 -6.21 -4.39
N ALA A 292 -19.14 -5.53 -5.43
CA ALA A 292 -17.70 -5.21 -5.57
C ALA A 292 -17.18 -4.29 -4.46
N ARG A 293 -18.05 -3.48 -3.85
CA ARG A 293 -17.70 -2.58 -2.75
C ARG A 293 -17.65 -3.33 -1.44
N ASP A 294 -18.69 -4.11 -1.13
CA ASP A 294 -18.76 -4.91 0.09
C ASP A 294 -17.59 -5.90 0.15
N ARG A 295 -17.26 -6.53 -0.98
CA ARG A 295 -16.10 -7.41 -1.11
C ARG A 295 -14.78 -6.73 -0.74
N ARG A 296 -14.56 -5.50 -1.24
CA ARG A 296 -13.36 -4.73 -0.91
C ARG A 296 -13.31 -4.41 0.58
N GLU A 297 -14.42 -3.92 1.16
CA GLU A 297 -14.52 -3.59 2.59
C GLU A 297 -14.25 -4.83 3.47
N LEU A 298 -14.75 -5.99 3.09
CA LEU A 298 -14.50 -7.27 3.77
C LEU A 298 -13.03 -7.68 3.73
N ILE A 299 -12.39 -7.57 2.57
CA ILE A 299 -10.96 -7.89 2.42
C ILE A 299 -10.10 -6.92 3.22
N GLU A 300 -10.35 -5.61 3.13
CA GLU A 300 -9.60 -4.60 3.86
C GLU A 300 -9.76 -4.75 5.38
N LYS A 301 -10.95 -5.16 5.84
CA LYS A 301 -11.17 -5.49 7.25
C LYS A 301 -10.33 -6.70 7.68
N ALA A 302 -10.39 -7.79 6.90
CA ALA A 302 -9.61 -8.99 7.18
C ALA A 302 -8.10 -8.72 7.20
N LEU A 303 -7.59 -7.91 6.28
CA LEU A 303 -6.19 -7.50 6.24
C LEU A 303 -5.80 -6.68 7.46
N ARG A 304 -6.64 -5.69 7.87
CA ARG A 304 -6.36 -4.91 9.08
C ARG A 304 -6.29 -5.79 10.34
N GLU A 305 -7.24 -6.72 10.50
CA GLU A 305 -7.26 -7.65 11.63
C GLU A 305 -6.04 -8.58 11.61
N HIS A 306 -5.67 -9.10 10.44
CA HIS A 306 -4.49 -9.93 10.26
C HIS A 306 -3.19 -9.19 10.62
N ARG A 307 -3.02 -7.95 10.13
CA ARG A 307 -1.86 -7.11 10.43
C ARG A 307 -1.79 -6.76 11.91
N ALA A 308 -2.91 -6.36 12.51
CA ALA A 308 -2.97 -6.09 13.95
C ALA A 308 -2.56 -7.30 14.79
N GLU A 309 -2.96 -8.51 14.38
CA GLU A 309 -2.58 -9.74 15.07
C GLU A 309 -1.09 -10.07 14.84
N LYS A 310 -0.54 -9.84 13.65
CA LYS A 310 0.89 -10.00 13.35
C LYS A 310 1.73 -9.04 14.19
N GLU A 311 1.33 -7.76 14.26
CA GLU A 311 1.97 -6.75 15.10
C GLU A 311 1.92 -7.13 16.60
N ARG A 312 0.73 -7.53 17.09
CA ARG A 312 0.55 -7.99 18.48
C ARG A 312 1.52 -9.12 18.82
N ARG A 313 1.58 -10.16 17.97
CA ARG A 313 2.49 -11.30 18.19
C ARG A 313 3.95 -10.89 18.16
N ALA A 314 4.33 -9.96 17.28
CA ALA A 314 5.68 -9.45 17.20
C ALA A 314 6.07 -8.71 18.47
N ILE A 315 5.20 -7.83 18.99
CA ILE A 315 5.45 -7.10 20.25
C ILE A 315 5.47 -8.06 21.45
N GLU A 316 4.49 -8.97 21.56
CA GLU A 316 4.47 -9.97 22.62
C GLU A 316 5.72 -10.87 22.61
N SER A 317 6.29 -11.14 21.43
CA SER A 317 7.52 -11.93 21.32
C SER A 317 8.72 -11.26 21.98
N LEU A 318 8.72 -9.93 22.20
CA LEU A 318 9.78 -9.20 22.90
C LEU A 318 9.96 -9.72 24.34
N HIS A 319 8.88 -10.13 24.99
CA HIS A 319 8.94 -10.70 26.36
C HIS A 319 9.74 -12.02 26.45
N ASN A 320 9.99 -12.70 25.32
CA ASN A 320 10.77 -13.93 25.29
C ASN A 320 12.28 -13.69 25.26
N TYR A 321 12.72 -12.43 25.07
CA TYR A 321 14.12 -12.04 25.03
C TYR A 321 14.57 -11.53 26.38
N LYS A 322 15.86 -11.69 26.67
CA LYS A 322 16.44 -11.15 27.89
C LYS A 322 16.66 -9.63 27.75
N PRO A 323 16.67 -8.88 28.87
CA PRO A 323 16.94 -7.44 28.82
C PRO A 323 18.24 -7.06 28.09
N GLU A 324 19.22 -7.94 28.10
CA GLU A 324 20.54 -7.77 27.46
C GLU A 324 20.48 -7.97 25.91
N GLU A 325 19.37 -8.50 25.40
CA GLU A 325 19.13 -8.74 23.97
C GLU A 325 18.17 -7.70 23.37
N LEU A 326 17.64 -6.79 24.22
CA LEU A 326 16.65 -5.78 23.85
C LEU A 326 17.22 -4.37 24.04
N ALA A 327 17.15 -3.56 22.99
CA ALA A 327 17.28 -2.12 23.11
C ALA A 327 15.89 -1.48 23.03
N SER A 328 15.47 -0.86 24.13
CA SER A 328 14.21 -0.12 24.24
C SER A 328 14.53 1.36 24.45
N SER A 329 13.86 2.25 23.79
CA SER A 329 14.11 3.67 23.65
C SER A 329 15.00 4.04 22.46
N LEU A 330 14.72 5.23 21.93
CA LEU A 330 15.40 5.73 20.74
C LEU A 330 16.93 5.80 20.91
N ARG A 331 17.43 6.27 22.05
CA ARG A 331 18.87 6.35 22.34
C ARG A 331 19.53 4.97 22.31
N ASN A 332 18.98 4.00 23.02
CA ASN A 332 19.56 2.65 23.08
C ASN A 332 19.53 1.96 21.71
N VAL A 333 18.46 2.17 20.94
CA VAL A 333 18.36 1.63 19.57
C VAL A 333 19.43 2.25 18.67
N LEU A 334 19.65 3.58 18.74
CA LEU A 334 20.73 4.26 18.01
C LEU A 334 22.10 3.72 18.36
N ASP A 335 22.40 3.53 19.66
CA ASP A 335 23.70 3.03 20.11
C ASP A 335 23.99 1.64 19.52
N ILE A 336 22.99 0.76 19.49
CA ILE A 336 23.12 -0.59 18.93
C ILE A 336 23.10 -0.59 17.39
N LEU A 337 22.32 0.31 16.76
CA LEU A 337 22.30 0.46 15.30
C LEU A 337 23.67 0.91 14.77
N ASN A 338 24.26 1.91 15.39
CA ASN A 338 25.59 2.41 15.03
C ASN A 338 26.71 1.35 15.19
N LEU A 339 26.46 0.28 15.93
CA LEU A 339 27.31 -0.90 16.04
C LEU A 339 26.93 -2.02 15.05
N PHE A 340 25.91 -1.83 14.22
CA PHE A 340 25.37 -2.82 13.26
C PHE A 340 25.00 -4.16 13.89
N LEU A 341 24.44 -4.15 15.10
CA LEU A 341 24.14 -5.35 15.88
C LEU A 341 22.66 -5.70 15.92
N ILE A 342 21.80 -4.87 15.32
CA ILE A 342 20.36 -5.10 15.32
C ILE A 342 20.02 -6.29 14.40
N ARG A 343 19.16 -7.17 14.88
CA ARG A 343 18.59 -8.31 14.12
C ARG A 343 17.18 -8.02 13.63
N LYS A 344 16.39 -7.34 14.49
CA LYS A 344 15.00 -7.00 14.20
C LYS A 344 14.67 -5.68 14.89
N LEU A 345 14.01 -4.80 14.16
CA LEU A 345 13.56 -3.50 14.63
C LEU A 345 12.04 -3.42 14.58
N LEU A 346 11.41 -3.03 15.69
CA LEU A 346 10.01 -2.67 15.77
C LEU A 346 9.93 -1.17 16.02
N VAL A 347 9.17 -0.45 15.21
CA VAL A 347 9.05 1.01 15.31
C VAL A 347 7.61 1.43 15.06
N SER A 348 7.10 2.38 15.87
CA SER A 348 5.76 2.96 15.68
C SER A 348 5.78 3.92 14.48
N GLU A 349 4.79 3.80 13.59
CA GLU A 349 4.61 4.70 12.44
C GLU A 349 4.54 6.19 12.85
N ASN A 350 4.03 6.48 14.05
CA ASN A 350 3.86 7.85 14.54
C ASN A 350 5.04 8.33 15.42
N LEU A 351 6.13 7.58 15.49
CA LEU A 351 7.31 8.00 16.23
C LEU A 351 8.18 8.87 15.32
N HIS A 352 8.30 10.15 15.66
CA HIS A 352 9.14 11.11 14.95
C HIS A 352 10.08 11.79 15.95
N HIS A 353 11.32 12.01 15.58
CA HIS A 353 12.29 12.69 16.42
C HIS A 353 13.39 13.35 15.60
N LYS A 354 13.69 14.62 15.88
CA LYS A 354 14.81 15.32 15.25
C LYS A 354 16.12 14.73 15.71
N GLY A 355 17.11 14.72 14.80
CA GLY A 355 18.43 14.21 15.11
C GLY A 355 19.49 14.67 14.13
N PHE A 356 20.55 13.89 14.03
CA PHE A 356 21.70 14.20 13.19
C PHE A 356 22.20 12.93 12.51
N ALA A 357 22.61 13.03 11.25
CA ALA A 357 23.10 11.92 10.44
C ALA A 357 24.44 12.26 9.75
N CYS A 358 25.27 11.24 9.57
CA CYS A 358 26.43 11.29 8.69
C CYS A 358 26.09 10.66 7.34
N LYS A 359 26.15 11.41 6.25
CA LYS A 359 25.82 10.90 4.91
C LYS A 359 26.76 9.78 4.43
N GLU A 360 28.04 9.86 4.79
CA GLU A 360 29.05 8.91 4.30
C GLU A 360 29.06 7.58 5.07
N HIS A 361 28.82 7.64 6.39
CA HIS A 361 28.97 6.47 7.27
C HIS A 361 27.66 6.00 7.91
N HIS A 362 26.53 6.64 7.60
CA HIS A 362 25.23 6.32 8.17
C HIS A 362 25.21 6.32 9.71
N TYR A 363 26.11 7.08 10.33
CA TYR A 363 26.15 7.27 11.77
C TYR A 363 25.06 8.25 12.20
N LEU A 364 24.24 7.85 13.17
CA LEU A 364 23.09 8.60 13.63
C LEU A 364 23.25 9.05 15.08
N SER A 365 22.78 10.25 15.43
CA SER A 365 22.88 10.83 16.77
C SER A 365 21.65 11.66 17.11
N LEU A 366 21.31 11.75 18.41
CA LEU A 366 20.30 12.69 18.91
C LEU A 366 20.88 14.06 19.23
N GLU A 367 22.20 14.17 19.30
CA GLU A 367 22.91 15.40 19.66
C GLU A 367 23.82 15.86 18.52
N PRO A 368 23.99 17.18 18.34
CA PRO A 368 24.91 17.68 17.34
C PRO A 368 26.35 17.28 17.68
N GLY A 369 27.16 16.96 16.67
CA GLY A 369 28.51 16.52 16.86
C GLY A 369 29.22 16.23 15.56
N ASN A 370 30.26 15.45 15.65
CA ASN A 370 31.05 14.97 14.50
C ASN A 370 30.93 13.46 14.38
N CYS A 371 31.00 12.97 13.17
CA CYS A 371 31.06 11.54 12.88
C CYS A 371 32.30 10.91 13.50
N PRO A 372 32.20 9.82 14.27
CA PRO A 372 33.37 9.19 14.90
C PRO A 372 34.33 8.53 13.91
N PHE A 373 33.91 8.30 12.66
CA PHE A 373 34.71 7.62 11.65
C PHE A 373 35.62 8.56 10.86
N ASP A 374 35.17 9.77 10.51
CA ASP A 374 35.90 10.72 9.67
C ASP A 374 36.00 12.13 10.26
N ASN A 375 35.40 12.33 11.44
CA ASN A 375 35.33 13.63 12.11
C ASN A 375 34.57 14.71 11.31
N SER A 376 33.80 14.33 10.27
CA SER A 376 32.88 15.23 9.55
C SER A 376 31.77 15.70 10.46
N LYS A 377 31.27 16.92 10.25
CA LYS A 377 30.13 17.45 11.02
C LYS A 377 28.85 16.68 10.62
N LEU A 378 28.15 16.21 11.63
CA LEU A 378 26.82 15.60 11.41
C LEU A 378 25.82 16.65 10.90
N LEU A 379 25.01 16.27 9.94
CA LEU A 379 23.96 17.09 9.38
C LEU A 379 22.68 16.89 10.19
N ALA A 380 21.87 17.94 10.31
CA ALA A 380 20.56 17.83 10.94
C ALA A 380 19.63 16.95 10.09
N ALA A 381 18.99 15.99 10.74
CA ALA A 381 17.93 15.16 10.18
C ALA A 381 16.60 15.59 10.82
N GLU A 382 15.62 15.94 10.00
CA GLU A 382 14.29 16.33 10.49
C GLU A 382 13.58 15.17 11.19
N ASP A 383 13.81 13.93 10.71
CA ASP A 383 13.36 12.72 11.37
C ASP A 383 14.45 11.64 11.41
N VAL A 384 15.10 11.51 12.55
CA VAL A 384 16.12 10.46 12.75
C VAL A 384 15.51 9.06 12.81
N VAL A 385 14.20 8.93 13.00
CA VAL A 385 13.53 7.63 13.03
C VAL A 385 13.42 7.06 11.62
N ASP A 386 13.14 7.90 10.62
CA ASP A 386 13.19 7.50 9.22
C ASP A 386 14.60 7.04 8.82
N GLU A 387 15.64 7.80 9.24
CA GLU A 387 17.03 7.42 9.02
C GLU A 387 17.41 6.08 9.69
N ILE A 388 16.87 5.81 10.90
CA ILE A 388 17.06 4.52 11.59
C ILE A 388 16.46 3.37 10.74
N VAL A 389 15.27 3.57 10.21
CA VAL A 389 14.58 2.58 9.37
C VAL A 389 15.38 2.32 8.09
N GLU A 390 15.85 3.38 7.44
CA GLU A 390 16.64 3.29 6.22
C GLU A 390 17.96 2.55 6.46
N VAL A 391 18.74 2.97 7.46
CA VAL A 391 20.01 2.33 7.81
C VAL A 391 19.80 0.86 8.22
N ALA A 392 18.75 0.56 8.99
CA ALA A 392 18.43 -0.81 9.37
C ALA A 392 18.15 -1.69 8.13
N ARG A 393 17.36 -1.19 7.16
CA ARG A 393 17.06 -1.90 5.91
C ARG A 393 18.30 -2.08 5.05
N LEU A 394 19.13 -1.05 4.92
CA LEU A 394 20.40 -1.10 4.19
C LEU A 394 21.30 -2.23 4.68
N HIS A 395 21.29 -2.49 5.99
CA HIS A 395 22.04 -3.58 6.63
C HIS A 395 21.28 -4.92 6.72
N GLY A 396 20.13 -5.06 6.03
CA GLY A 396 19.37 -6.30 5.97
C GLY A 396 18.66 -6.67 7.27
N VAL A 397 18.41 -5.69 8.16
CA VAL A 397 17.65 -5.89 9.40
C VAL A 397 16.18 -6.06 9.06
N GLU A 398 15.52 -7.02 9.70
CA GLU A 398 14.06 -7.15 9.62
C GLU A 398 13.40 -5.97 10.34
N VAL A 399 12.76 -5.06 9.59
CA VAL A 399 12.05 -3.90 10.13
C VAL A 399 10.56 -4.15 10.09
N LEU A 400 9.87 -3.97 11.23
CA LEU A 400 8.42 -4.03 11.34
C LEU A 400 7.88 -2.68 11.82
N ILE A 401 7.20 -1.97 10.93
CA ILE A 401 6.50 -0.73 11.26
C ILE A 401 5.16 -1.08 11.90
N ILE A 402 4.94 -0.62 13.12
CA ILE A 402 3.72 -0.87 13.90
C ILE A 402 2.73 0.25 13.61
N LYS A 403 1.63 -0.10 12.93
CA LYS A 403 0.58 0.82 12.50
C LYS A 403 -0.71 0.67 13.33
N GLN A 404 -1.13 -0.59 13.59
CA GLN A 404 -2.41 -0.92 14.20
C GLN A 404 -2.34 -1.04 15.75
N ARG A 405 -1.20 -1.47 16.26
CA ARG A 405 -1.01 -1.79 17.69
C ARG A 405 0.08 -0.94 18.35
N GLN A 406 0.09 0.35 18.01
CA GLN A 406 1.01 1.32 18.61
C GLN A 406 0.84 1.44 20.14
N ASP A 407 -0.38 1.19 20.63
CA ASP A 407 -0.71 1.12 22.04
C ASP A 407 0.18 0.15 22.81
N LEU A 408 0.46 -1.02 22.23
CA LEU A 408 1.31 -2.05 22.85
C LEU A 408 2.80 -1.69 22.79
N LEU A 409 3.26 -0.99 21.75
CA LEU A 409 4.65 -0.59 21.65
C LEU A 409 5.00 0.64 22.51
N ALA A 410 4.00 1.32 23.06
CA ALA A 410 4.20 2.48 23.94
C ALA A 410 5.01 2.16 25.21
N GLU A 411 4.95 0.94 25.74
CA GLU A 411 5.78 0.51 26.88
C GLU A 411 7.28 0.48 26.57
N TYR A 412 7.63 0.38 25.27
CA TYR A 412 9.00 0.45 24.74
C TYR A 412 9.34 1.83 24.17
N ALA A 413 8.63 2.89 24.59
CA ALA A 413 8.78 4.25 24.08
C ALA A 413 8.58 4.37 22.53
N GLY A 414 7.76 3.52 21.96
CA GLY A 414 7.43 3.52 20.51
C GLY A 414 8.48 2.87 19.61
N ILE A 415 9.59 2.37 20.17
CA ILE A 415 10.66 1.69 19.40
C ILE A 415 11.35 0.63 20.25
N SER A 416 11.61 -0.53 19.64
CA SER A 416 12.41 -1.58 20.28
C SER A 416 13.22 -2.36 19.25
N ALA A 417 14.41 -2.77 19.58
CA ALA A 417 15.26 -3.60 18.75
C ALA A 417 15.71 -4.86 19.48
N ILE A 418 15.69 -5.98 18.77
CA ILE A 418 16.33 -7.23 19.18
C ILE A 418 17.73 -7.21 18.56
N HIS A 419 18.74 -7.46 19.38
CA HIS A 419 20.13 -7.39 18.93
C HIS A 419 20.99 -8.58 19.37
N TYR A 420 22.15 -8.70 18.76
CA TYR A 420 23.14 -9.67 19.18
C TYR A 420 23.80 -9.21 20.50
N VAL A 421 23.92 -10.12 21.46
CA VAL A 421 24.66 -9.83 22.70
C VAL A 421 26.15 -9.83 22.37
N VAL A 422 26.79 -8.68 22.55
CA VAL A 422 28.25 -8.58 22.39
C VAL A 422 28.90 -9.00 23.72
N PRO A 423 29.81 -9.98 23.72
CA PRO A 423 30.57 -10.28 24.91
C PRO A 423 31.35 -9.03 25.36
N PRO A 424 31.43 -8.75 26.67
CA PRO A 424 32.10 -7.53 27.20
C PRO A 424 33.51 -7.28 26.68
N GLN A 425 34.17 -8.33 26.22
CA GLN A 425 35.54 -8.26 25.66
C GLN A 425 35.63 -7.63 24.26
N ALA A 426 34.53 -7.65 23.47
CA ALA A 426 34.50 -7.07 22.10
C ALA A 426 34.25 -5.55 22.12
N VAL A 427 33.52 -5.04 23.12
CA VAL A 427 33.25 -3.60 23.27
C VAL A 427 34.53 -2.83 23.61
N ALA A 428 35.44 -3.42 24.37
CA ALA A 428 36.71 -2.82 24.73
C ALA A 428 37.68 -2.73 23.54
N ALA A 429 37.57 -3.60 22.55
CA ALA A 429 38.40 -3.62 21.36
C ALA A 429 37.95 -2.63 20.26
N ALA A 430 36.70 -2.17 20.26
CA ALA A 430 36.20 -1.19 19.34
C ALA A 430 36.37 0.27 19.82
N ALA A 431 36.76 0.45 21.08
CA ALA A 431 36.99 1.77 21.70
C ALA A 431 38.48 2.17 21.75
N THR A 432 39.35 1.34 21.19
CA THR A 432 40.79 1.60 21.04
C THR A 432 41.16 1.71 19.57
#